data_079fdc56571659043cb1246f105e204f
#
_entry.id   079fdc56571659043cb1246f105e204f
#
_cell.length_a   1.000
_cell.length_b   1.000
_cell.length_c   1.000
_cell.angle_alpha   90.00
_cell.angle_beta   90.00
_cell.angle_gamma   90.00
#
_symmetry.space_group_name_H-M   'P 1'
#
loop_
_entity.id
_entity.type
_entity.pdbx_description
1 polymer ?
#
loop_
_entity_poly.entity_id
_entity_poly.type
_entity_poly.pdbx_seq_one_letter_code
_entity_poly.pdbx_strand_id
1 'polypeptide(L)'
;MNSNRLYTKRTLSETVNMVFDFVGEHWRLCLRMMVYFLLPFSVLLGATIATFYNEADESMSAYVISAILFIAGCTVVTTLGILLVKWHEDHNGSLDGLDASTMLRLMPGPSLRCLGIIVLGNVFLALALVTMIIPIIGFVAVFAALPVFLVCPIMLLESRNLPSGLVGRAFSLGYKKWGTLILLTLIMGVVAALINNAATFPLGIITIVESLLEQPTADSVLWTFILDLVRYVLCVAECFIIFVGIGLFVLAMTYHYGSVATEVDDIGLENDINNFADLK
;
A
#
# COMPACT_ATOMS: atom_id res chain seq x y z
N MET A 1 -23.27 10.00 15.64
CA MET A 1 -22.01 9.41 16.16
C MET A 1 -21.09 9.26 14.95
N ASN A 2 -20.02 10.06 14.85
CA ASN A 2 -19.13 9.99 13.68
C ASN A 2 -18.38 8.66 13.70
N SER A 3 -18.85 7.69 12.93
CA SER A 3 -18.21 6.36 12.79
C SER A 3 -16.84 6.41 12.08
N ASN A 4 -16.48 7.55 11.50
CA ASN A 4 -15.31 7.73 10.65
C ASN A 4 -14.03 8.16 11.40
N ARG A 5 -14.04 8.22 12.74
CA ARG A 5 -12.85 8.58 13.52
C ARG A 5 -11.84 7.45 13.54
N LEU A 6 -10.54 7.77 13.38
CA LEU A 6 -9.43 6.81 13.40
C LEU A 6 -9.41 6.01 14.72
N TYR A 7 -9.46 6.71 15.85
CA TYR A 7 -9.38 6.13 17.20
C TYR A 7 -10.74 5.69 17.72
N THR A 8 -11.24 4.56 17.21
CA THR A 8 -12.49 3.95 17.63
C THR A 8 -12.32 2.43 17.67
N LYS A 9 -12.82 1.76 18.73
CA LYS A 9 -12.80 0.28 18.80
C LYS A 9 -13.64 -0.31 17.67
N ARG A 10 -13.05 -1.18 16.86
CA ARG A 10 -13.69 -1.80 15.70
C ARG A 10 -13.49 -3.30 15.69
N THR A 11 -14.49 -3.99 15.19
CA THR A 11 -14.39 -5.38 14.76
C THR A 11 -13.64 -5.47 13.43
N LEU A 12 -13.24 -6.67 13.03
CA LEU A 12 -12.60 -6.91 11.74
C LEU A 12 -13.47 -6.42 10.56
N SER A 13 -14.75 -6.77 10.57
CA SER A 13 -15.71 -6.37 9.52
C SER A 13 -15.87 -4.85 9.44
N GLU A 14 -15.98 -4.19 10.58
CA GLU A 14 -16.07 -2.73 10.64
C GLU A 14 -14.79 -2.07 10.13
N THR A 15 -13.62 -2.64 10.40
CA THR A 15 -12.34 -2.13 9.88
C THR A 15 -12.28 -2.23 8.35
N VAL A 16 -12.70 -3.38 7.80
CA VAL A 16 -12.75 -3.56 6.33
C VAL A 16 -13.75 -2.63 5.68
N ASN A 17 -14.97 -2.54 6.23
CA ASN A 17 -16.00 -1.64 5.72
C ASN A 17 -15.54 -0.18 5.76
N MET A 18 -14.87 0.23 6.85
CA MET A 18 -14.35 1.58 7.00
C MET A 18 -13.39 1.99 5.88
N VAL A 19 -12.54 1.07 5.41
CA VAL A 19 -11.63 1.32 4.28
C VAL A 19 -12.42 1.61 3.00
N PHE A 20 -13.43 0.78 2.72
CA PHE A 20 -14.25 0.95 1.51
C PHE A 20 -15.16 2.17 1.60
N ASP A 21 -15.72 2.47 2.76
CA ASP A 21 -16.51 3.67 3.01
C ASP A 21 -15.66 4.93 2.82
N PHE A 22 -14.46 4.97 3.42
CA PHE A 22 -13.52 6.08 3.27
C PHE A 22 -13.16 6.33 1.79
N VAL A 23 -12.80 5.26 1.08
CA VAL A 23 -12.47 5.37 -0.35
C VAL A 23 -13.71 5.71 -1.17
N GLY A 24 -14.88 5.15 -0.86
CA GLY A 24 -16.14 5.41 -1.55
C GLY A 24 -16.60 6.87 -1.40
N GLU A 25 -16.54 7.42 -0.19
CA GLU A 25 -16.88 8.82 0.07
C GLU A 25 -15.92 9.80 -0.59
N HIS A 26 -14.62 9.48 -0.64
CA HIS A 26 -13.56 10.38 -1.11
C HIS A 26 -12.87 9.90 -2.40
N TRP A 27 -13.52 9.03 -3.20
CA TRP A 27 -12.90 8.35 -4.32
C TRP A 27 -12.25 9.29 -5.36
N ARG A 28 -12.88 10.44 -5.64
CA ARG A 28 -12.35 11.43 -6.59
C ARG A 28 -11.03 12.04 -6.13
N LEU A 29 -10.93 12.35 -4.84
CA LEU A 29 -9.73 12.90 -4.26
C LEU A 29 -8.64 11.82 -4.18
N CYS A 30 -8.97 10.64 -3.68
CA CYS A 30 -8.05 9.50 -3.60
C CYS A 30 -7.48 9.16 -4.98
N LEU A 31 -8.32 9.04 -6.00
CA LEU A 31 -7.88 8.78 -7.37
C LEU A 31 -6.99 9.90 -7.91
N ARG A 32 -7.37 11.17 -7.73
CA ARG A 32 -6.56 12.31 -8.16
C ARG A 32 -5.18 12.30 -7.50
N MET A 33 -5.12 12.05 -6.20
CA MET A 33 -3.85 11.95 -5.47
C MET A 33 -3.01 10.78 -5.94
N MET A 34 -3.62 9.60 -6.12
CA MET A 34 -2.93 8.42 -6.64
C MET A 34 -2.38 8.68 -8.06
N VAL A 35 -3.17 9.24 -8.97
CA VAL A 35 -2.71 9.57 -10.31
C VAL A 35 -1.54 10.55 -10.24
N TYR A 36 -1.66 11.62 -9.47
CA TYR A 36 -0.62 12.64 -9.39
C TYR A 36 0.71 12.10 -8.86
N PHE A 37 0.66 11.28 -7.79
CA PHE A 37 1.87 10.82 -7.11
C PHE A 37 2.41 9.48 -7.60
N LEU A 38 1.55 8.56 -8.06
CA LEU A 38 1.95 7.19 -8.39
C LEU A 38 2.05 6.92 -9.90
N LEU A 39 1.34 7.69 -10.74
CA LEU A 39 1.43 7.50 -12.19
C LEU A 39 2.87 7.64 -12.72
N PRO A 40 3.69 8.61 -12.28
CA PRO A 40 5.09 8.69 -12.74
C PRO A 40 5.90 7.41 -12.43
N PHE A 41 5.72 6.82 -11.24
CA PHE A 41 6.37 5.56 -10.88
C PHE A 41 5.84 4.40 -11.71
N SER A 42 4.52 4.36 -11.96
CA SER A 42 3.90 3.32 -12.79
C SER A 42 4.37 3.38 -14.24
N VAL A 43 4.54 4.58 -14.80
CA VAL A 43 5.08 4.79 -16.16
C VAL A 43 6.51 4.28 -16.26
N LEU A 44 7.37 4.66 -15.32
CA LEU A 44 8.77 4.22 -15.31
C LEU A 44 8.90 2.71 -15.05
N LEU A 45 8.14 2.19 -14.09
CA LEU A 45 8.14 0.77 -13.74
C LEU A 45 7.55 -0.07 -14.88
N GLY A 46 6.45 0.39 -15.50
CA GLY A 46 5.85 -0.27 -16.64
C GLY A 46 6.79 -0.32 -17.85
N ALA A 47 7.60 0.73 -18.06
CA ALA A 47 8.63 0.72 -19.10
C ALA A 47 9.70 -0.34 -18.84
N THR A 48 10.20 -0.44 -17.60
CA THR A 48 11.21 -1.47 -17.26
C THR A 48 10.63 -2.88 -17.33
N ILE A 49 9.37 -3.09 -16.94
CA ILE A 49 8.71 -4.39 -17.05
C ILE A 49 8.44 -4.76 -18.52
N ALA A 50 8.02 -3.80 -19.35
CA ALA A 50 7.77 -4.05 -20.78
C ALA A 50 9.06 -4.51 -21.52
N THR A 51 10.25 -4.05 -21.09
CA THR A 51 11.51 -4.51 -21.68
C THR A 51 11.79 -6.00 -21.39
N PHE A 52 11.37 -6.54 -20.24
CA PHE A 52 11.51 -7.97 -19.94
C PHE A 52 10.73 -8.89 -20.88
N TYR A 53 9.65 -8.39 -21.49
CA TYR A 53 8.89 -9.16 -22.48
C TYR A 53 9.54 -9.16 -23.87
N ASN A 54 10.41 -8.17 -24.15
CA ASN A 54 10.97 -7.96 -25.49
C ASN A 54 12.41 -8.44 -25.63
N GLU A 55 13.18 -8.53 -24.54
CA GLU A 55 14.58 -8.91 -24.57
C GLU A 55 14.77 -10.29 -23.94
N ALA A 56 15.41 -11.21 -24.69
CA ALA A 56 15.80 -12.53 -24.19
C ALA A 56 16.94 -12.46 -23.15
N ASP A 57 17.68 -11.34 -23.10
CA ASP A 57 18.74 -11.10 -22.14
C ASP A 57 18.20 -10.33 -20.92
N GLU A 58 17.97 -11.05 -19.83
CA GLU A 58 17.58 -10.50 -18.53
C GLU A 58 18.74 -9.65 -17.95
N SER A 59 18.70 -8.35 -18.20
CA SER A 59 19.67 -7.42 -17.67
C SER A 59 19.50 -7.25 -16.15
N MET A 60 20.51 -7.61 -15.36
CA MET A 60 20.51 -7.40 -13.91
C MET A 60 20.20 -5.94 -13.54
N SER A 61 20.62 -4.98 -14.38
CA SER A 61 20.34 -3.55 -14.17
C SER A 61 18.85 -3.23 -14.23
N ALA A 62 18.09 -3.85 -15.11
CA ALA A 62 16.65 -3.65 -15.23
C ALA A 62 15.91 -4.15 -13.97
N TYR A 63 16.30 -5.30 -13.42
CA TYR A 63 15.75 -5.80 -12.14
C TYR A 63 16.03 -4.84 -10.98
N VAL A 64 17.26 -4.33 -10.87
CA VAL A 64 17.64 -3.38 -9.81
C VAL A 64 16.85 -2.08 -9.94
N ILE A 65 16.72 -1.53 -11.15
CA ILE A 65 15.94 -0.31 -11.40
C ILE A 65 14.47 -0.54 -11.05
N SER A 66 13.89 -1.66 -11.48
CA SER A 66 12.49 -2.00 -11.16
C SER A 66 12.27 -2.12 -9.65
N ALA A 67 13.18 -2.77 -8.94
CA ALA A 67 13.09 -2.88 -7.48
C ALA A 67 13.16 -1.52 -6.78
N ILE A 68 14.05 -0.63 -7.22
CA ILE A 68 14.18 0.73 -6.67
C ILE A 68 12.89 1.53 -6.93
N LEU A 69 12.38 1.51 -8.16
CA LEU A 69 11.14 2.22 -8.52
C LEU A 69 9.93 1.67 -7.76
N PHE A 70 9.85 0.35 -7.59
CA PHE A 70 8.79 -0.28 -6.82
C PHE A 70 8.83 0.11 -5.34
N ILE A 71 10.01 0.07 -4.70
CA ILE A 71 10.19 0.50 -3.31
C ILE A 71 9.85 1.98 -3.15
N ALA A 72 10.25 2.84 -4.09
CA ALA A 72 9.91 4.24 -4.07
C ALA A 72 8.39 4.47 -4.19
N GLY A 73 7.72 3.78 -5.11
CA GLY A 73 6.26 3.81 -5.25
C GLY A 73 5.54 3.30 -4.00
N CYS A 74 5.98 2.18 -3.40
CA CYS A 74 5.47 1.67 -2.13
C CYS A 74 5.62 2.70 -1.00
N THR A 75 6.73 3.43 -0.97
CA THR A 75 6.98 4.48 0.02
C THR A 75 5.99 5.63 -0.15
N VAL A 76 5.78 6.06 -1.39
CA VAL A 76 4.86 7.16 -1.71
C VAL A 76 3.42 6.77 -1.36
N VAL A 77 2.94 5.59 -1.78
CA VAL A 77 1.56 5.16 -1.50
C VAL A 77 1.32 4.95 0.00
N THR A 78 2.30 4.39 0.71
CA THR A 78 2.21 4.21 2.17
C THR A 78 2.10 5.55 2.89
N THR A 79 2.98 6.49 2.55
CA THR A 79 2.96 7.81 3.15
C THR A 79 1.67 8.56 2.82
N LEU A 80 1.25 8.50 1.56
CA LEU A 80 0.01 9.12 1.08
C LEU A 80 -1.21 8.60 1.82
N GLY A 81 -1.36 7.27 1.92
CA GLY A 81 -2.50 6.65 2.61
C GLY A 81 -2.59 7.05 4.08
N ILE A 82 -1.47 7.01 4.81
CA ILE A 82 -1.45 7.37 6.23
C ILE A 82 -1.73 8.87 6.42
N LEU A 83 -1.15 9.75 5.58
CA LEU A 83 -1.37 11.20 5.66
C LEU A 83 -2.81 11.58 5.31
N LEU A 84 -3.47 10.89 4.37
CA LEU A 84 -4.88 11.09 4.06
C LEU A 84 -5.76 10.81 5.29
N VAL A 85 -5.54 9.67 5.96
CA VAL A 85 -6.28 9.32 7.19
C VAL A 85 -5.96 10.30 8.30
N LYS A 86 -4.72 10.70 8.47
CA LYS A 86 -4.32 11.71 9.47
C LYS A 86 -5.00 13.05 9.23
N TRP A 87 -4.98 13.54 7.99
CA TRP A 87 -5.64 14.80 7.63
C TRP A 87 -7.14 14.74 7.92
N HIS A 88 -7.78 13.64 7.55
CA HIS A 88 -9.20 13.41 7.82
C HIS A 88 -9.51 13.44 9.33
N GLU A 89 -8.66 12.84 10.15
CA GLU A 89 -8.82 12.87 11.62
C GLU A 89 -8.60 14.29 12.17
N ASP A 90 -7.53 14.97 11.75
CA ASP A 90 -7.17 16.33 12.22
C ASP A 90 -8.23 17.39 11.82
N HIS A 91 -9.03 17.14 10.75
CA HIS A 91 -10.05 18.06 10.24
C HIS A 91 -11.49 17.55 10.44
N ASN A 92 -11.72 16.81 11.53
CA ASN A 92 -13.06 16.34 11.95
C ASN A 92 -13.84 15.57 10.87
N GLY A 93 -13.16 14.76 10.07
CA GLY A 93 -13.79 13.92 9.08
C GLY A 93 -13.95 14.58 7.70
N SER A 94 -13.32 15.72 7.45
CA SER A 94 -13.30 16.37 6.15
C SER A 94 -11.93 16.29 5.49
N LEU A 95 -11.92 16.12 4.18
CA LEU A 95 -10.74 16.27 3.31
C LEU A 95 -10.74 17.61 2.55
N ASP A 96 -11.61 18.55 2.94
CA ASP A 96 -11.70 19.85 2.32
C ASP A 96 -10.39 20.65 2.46
N GLY A 97 -10.00 21.34 1.40
CA GLY A 97 -8.74 22.09 1.36
C GLY A 97 -7.49 21.25 1.15
N LEU A 98 -7.61 19.91 1.08
CA LEU A 98 -6.49 19.05 0.74
C LEU A 98 -6.35 18.96 -0.78
N ASP A 99 -5.28 19.54 -1.29
CA ASP A 99 -4.89 19.46 -2.70
C ASP A 99 -3.51 18.80 -2.88
N ALA A 100 -3.15 18.48 -4.12
CA ALA A 100 -1.88 17.83 -4.44
C ALA A 100 -0.68 18.69 -4.01
N SER A 101 -0.80 20.02 -4.04
CA SER A 101 0.29 20.94 -3.66
C SER A 101 0.53 20.93 -2.14
N THR A 102 -0.54 20.89 -1.36
CA THR A 102 -0.48 20.74 0.10
C THR A 102 0.13 19.41 0.48
N MET A 103 -0.34 18.32 -0.15
CA MET A 103 0.20 16.98 0.09
C MET A 103 1.68 16.89 -0.28
N LEU A 104 2.10 17.47 -1.42
CA LEU A 104 3.50 17.51 -1.83
C LEU A 104 4.42 18.19 -0.80
N ARG A 105 3.93 19.20 -0.09
CA ARG A 105 4.68 19.88 0.98
C ARG A 105 4.77 19.03 2.26
N LEU A 106 3.74 18.24 2.54
CA LEU A 106 3.67 17.42 3.76
C LEU A 106 4.46 16.10 3.65
N MET A 107 4.62 15.56 2.43
CA MET A 107 5.18 14.22 2.21
C MET A 107 6.69 14.06 2.45
N PRO A 108 7.61 15.01 2.14
CA PRO A 108 9.04 14.72 2.07
C PRO A 108 9.64 14.12 3.34
N GLY A 109 9.36 14.71 4.50
CA GLY A 109 9.85 14.19 5.78
C GLY A 109 9.28 12.81 6.16
N PRO A 110 7.95 12.65 6.17
CA PRO A 110 7.29 11.37 6.35
C PRO A 110 7.75 10.28 5.36
N SER A 111 7.87 10.60 4.07
CA SER A 111 8.31 9.64 3.05
C SER A 111 9.71 9.13 3.30
N LEU A 112 10.65 10.00 3.67
CA LEU A 112 12.01 9.58 3.97
C LEU A 112 12.08 8.62 5.17
N ARG A 113 11.25 8.85 6.19
CA ARG A 113 11.15 7.96 7.35
C ARG A 113 10.50 6.62 6.97
N CYS A 114 9.41 6.64 6.20
CA CYS A 114 8.76 5.43 5.69
C CYS A 114 9.70 4.63 4.79
N LEU A 115 10.52 5.26 3.95
CA LEU A 115 11.48 4.58 3.08
C LEU A 115 12.41 3.67 3.87
N GLY A 116 13.01 4.17 4.95
CA GLY A 116 13.88 3.36 5.81
C GLY A 116 13.17 2.13 6.38
N ILE A 117 11.93 2.30 6.83
CA ILE A 117 11.13 1.20 7.40
C ILE A 117 10.73 0.20 6.30
N ILE A 118 10.31 0.68 5.13
CA ILE A 118 9.90 -0.18 4.01
C ILE A 118 11.09 -1.00 3.51
N VAL A 119 12.27 -0.40 3.36
CA VAL A 119 13.49 -1.14 2.99
C VAL A 119 13.82 -2.21 4.01
N LEU A 120 13.86 -1.86 5.30
CA LEU A 120 14.11 -2.83 6.37
C LEU A 120 13.04 -3.92 6.44
N GLY A 121 11.77 -3.55 6.27
CA GLY A 121 10.64 -4.48 6.24
C GLY A 121 10.72 -5.46 5.08
N ASN A 122 11.11 -5.00 3.88
CA ASN A 122 11.34 -5.87 2.72
C ASN A 122 12.51 -6.83 2.94
N VAL A 123 13.63 -6.37 3.52
CA VAL A 123 14.76 -7.25 3.89
C VAL A 123 14.30 -8.30 4.89
N PHE A 124 13.55 -7.91 5.91
CA PHE A 124 13.05 -8.83 6.92
C PHE A 124 12.06 -9.86 6.32
N LEU A 125 11.16 -9.40 5.43
CA LEU A 125 10.23 -10.28 4.72
C LEU A 125 10.97 -11.24 3.78
N ALA A 126 11.98 -10.77 3.06
CA ALA A 126 12.81 -11.63 2.21
C ALA A 126 13.52 -12.72 3.02
N LEU A 127 14.07 -12.38 4.19
CA LEU A 127 14.66 -13.36 5.11
C LEU A 127 13.62 -14.36 5.62
N ALA A 128 12.42 -13.90 5.96
CA ALA A 128 11.32 -14.77 6.37
C ALA A 128 10.88 -15.72 5.24
N LEU A 129 10.84 -15.24 3.99
CA LEU A 129 10.53 -16.07 2.82
C LEU A 129 11.62 -17.12 2.54
N VAL A 130 12.90 -16.79 2.73
CA VAL A 130 13.99 -17.77 2.63
C VAL A 130 13.81 -18.92 3.63
N THR A 131 13.26 -18.65 4.82
CA THR A 131 12.97 -19.71 5.80
C THR A 131 11.84 -20.64 5.37
N MET A 132 11.10 -20.31 4.28
CA MET A 132 10.09 -21.21 3.66
C MET A 132 10.70 -22.47 3.04
N ILE A 133 12.03 -22.57 2.91
CA ILE A 133 12.73 -23.82 2.61
C ILE A 133 12.33 -24.90 3.62
N ILE A 134 12.05 -24.52 4.88
CA ILE A 134 11.43 -25.37 5.90
C ILE A 134 10.01 -24.84 6.10
N PRO A 135 8.97 -25.45 5.46
CA PRO A 135 7.63 -24.84 5.33
C PRO A 135 7.02 -24.41 6.67
N ILE A 136 7.17 -25.21 7.72
CA ILE A 136 6.62 -24.90 9.04
C ILE A 136 7.28 -23.65 9.64
N ILE A 137 8.62 -23.58 9.58
CA ILE A 137 9.37 -22.45 10.14
C ILE A 137 9.09 -21.19 9.34
N GLY A 138 9.08 -21.29 8.01
CA GLY A 138 8.78 -20.17 7.12
C GLY A 138 7.37 -19.62 7.34
N PHE A 139 6.38 -20.50 7.46
CA PHE A 139 5.01 -20.10 7.75
C PHE A 139 4.92 -19.32 9.07
N VAL A 140 5.49 -19.85 10.15
CA VAL A 140 5.51 -19.17 11.45
C VAL A 140 6.26 -17.85 11.37
N ALA A 141 7.40 -17.79 10.68
CA ALA A 141 8.19 -16.57 10.54
C ALA A 141 7.44 -15.45 9.81
N VAL A 142 6.74 -15.78 8.70
CA VAL A 142 5.94 -14.81 7.94
C VAL A 142 4.80 -14.27 8.81
N PHE A 143 4.05 -15.12 9.49
CA PHE A 143 2.97 -14.65 10.36
C PHE A 143 3.47 -13.87 11.58
N ALA A 144 4.63 -14.24 12.15
CA ALA A 144 5.26 -13.49 13.21
C ALA A 144 5.74 -12.09 12.76
N ALA A 145 5.99 -11.91 11.45
CA ALA A 145 6.45 -10.65 10.87
C ALA A 145 5.32 -9.61 10.63
N LEU A 146 4.05 -10.02 10.64
CA LEU A 146 2.91 -9.16 10.31
C LEU A 146 2.85 -7.83 11.10
N PRO A 147 3.22 -7.76 12.39
CA PRO A 147 3.24 -6.49 13.11
C PRO A 147 4.14 -5.41 12.50
N VAL A 148 5.09 -5.78 11.63
CA VAL A 148 5.95 -4.81 10.91
C VAL A 148 5.12 -3.84 10.06
N PHE A 149 3.96 -4.27 9.53
CA PHE A 149 3.07 -3.39 8.78
C PHE A 149 2.47 -2.25 9.60
N LEU A 150 2.45 -2.36 10.94
CA LEU A 150 1.98 -1.30 11.82
C LEU A 150 3.04 -0.24 12.12
N VAL A 151 4.30 -0.49 11.76
CA VAL A 151 5.42 0.42 12.10
C VAL A 151 5.25 1.79 11.44
N CYS A 152 4.89 1.83 10.14
CA CYS A 152 4.66 3.10 9.43
C CYS A 152 3.48 3.90 9.99
N PRO A 153 2.28 3.33 10.20
CA PRO A 153 1.17 4.01 10.87
C PRO A 153 1.55 4.57 12.25
N ILE A 154 2.20 3.76 13.10
CA ILE A 154 2.63 4.19 14.44
C ILE A 154 3.57 5.39 14.33
N MET A 155 4.59 5.31 13.47
CA MET A 155 5.58 6.37 13.31
C MET A 155 4.98 7.70 12.85
N LEU A 156 3.99 7.67 11.96
CA LEU A 156 3.41 8.89 11.39
C LEU A 156 2.24 9.45 12.20
N LEU A 157 1.56 8.63 12.97
CA LEU A 157 0.39 9.02 13.75
C LEU A 157 0.73 9.33 15.22
N GLU A 158 1.67 8.59 15.82
CA GLU A 158 2.14 8.91 17.17
C GLU A 158 3.18 10.03 17.13
N SER A 159 2.87 11.16 17.76
CA SER A 159 3.78 12.33 17.85
C SER A 159 4.94 12.13 18.82
N ARG A 160 5.02 11.00 19.53
CA ARG A 160 6.06 10.70 20.49
C ARG A 160 7.37 10.37 19.77
N ASN A 161 8.46 11.00 20.23
CA ASN A 161 9.84 10.72 19.80
C ASN A 161 10.25 9.28 20.26
N LEU A 162 9.89 8.27 19.47
CA LEU A 162 10.16 6.85 19.78
C LEU A 162 11.01 6.15 18.70
N PRO A 163 12.24 6.58 18.38
CA PRO A 163 13.06 5.80 17.45
C PRO A 163 13.43 4.43 18.01
N SER A 164 13.75 4.32 19.30
CA SER A 164 14.24 3.08 19.93
C SER A 164 13.16 2.09 20.36
N GLY A 165 11.91 2.55 20.50
CA GLY A 165 10.77 1.71 20.93
C GLY A 165 9.76 1.38 19.83
N LEU A 166 9.93 1.95 18.61
CA LEU A 166 8.93 1.89 17.52
C LEU A 166 8.58 0.46 17.10
N VAL A 167 9.60 -0.37 16.85
CA VAL A 167 9.39 -1.78 16.48
C VAL A 167 8.78 -2.56 17.63
N GLY A 168 9.29 -2.40 18.87
CA GLY A 168 8.72 -3.03 20.05
C GLY A 168 7.25 -2.66 20.27
N ARG A 169 6.89 -1.40 20.01
CA ARG A 169 5.51 -0.90 20.05
C ARG A 169 4.63 -1.60 19.01
N ALA A 170 5.09 -1.69 17.77
CA ALA A 170 4.36 -2.36 16.69
C ALA A 170 4.10 -3.84 17.02
N PHE A 171 5.10 -4.53 17.54
CA PHE A 171 4.96 -5.92 17.97
C PHE A 171 4.04 -6.06 19.20
N SER A 172 4.14 -5.18 20.18
CA SER A 172 3.26 -5.19 21.35
C SER A 172 1.79 -5.00 20.96
N LEU A 173 1.48 -4.02 20.09
CA LEU A 173 0.13 -3.78 19.60
C LEU A 173 -0.35 -4.92 18.68
N GLY A 174 0.49 -5.34 17.73
CA GLY A 174 0.13 -6.38 16.76
C GLY A 174 -0.17 -7.72 17.41
N TYR A 175 0.60 -8.14 18.44
CA TYR A 175 0.35 -9.41 19.11
C TYR A 175 -0.86 -9.40 20.04
N LYS A 176 -1.29 -8.25 20.56
CA LYS A 176 -2.52 -8.16 21.36
C LYS A 176 -3.77 -8.51 20.55
N LYS A 177 -3.79 -8.17 19.26
CA LYS A 177 -4.88 -8.46 18.31
C LYS A 177 -4.39 -9.28 17.12
N TRP A 178 -3.49 -10.21 17.37
CA TRP A 178 -2.81 -10.97 16.33
C TRP A 178 -3.75 -11.71 15.39
N GLY A 179 -4.79 -12.37 15.93
CA GLY A 179 -5.78 -13.04 15.10
C GLY A 179 -6.51 -12.10 14.14
N THR A 180 -6.89 -10.91 14.61
CA THR A 180 -7.53 -9.88 13.78
C THR A 180 -6.56 -9.35 12.73
N LEU A 181 -5.29 -9.15 13.08
CA LEU A 181 -4.24 -8.69 12.17
C LEU A 181 -3.99 -9.70 11.04
N ILE A 182 -3.92 -11.01 11.35
CA ILE A 182 -3.80 -12.08 10.36
C ILE A 182 -4.99 -12.06 9.42
N LEU A 183 -6.21 -12.10 9.96
CA LEU A 183 -7.42 -12.15 9.14
C LEU A 183 -7.55 -10.89 8.26
N LEU A 184 -7.25 -9.71 8.79
CA LEU A 184 -7.24 -8.47 8.03
C LEU A 184 -6.23 -8.53 6.88
N THR A 185 -5.01 -9.00 7.16
CA THR A 185 -3.96 -9.15 6.14
C THR A 185 -4.40 -10.13 5.05
N LEU A 186 -5.02 -11.25 5.41
CA LEU A 186 -5.52 -12.24 4.45
C LEU A 186 -6.66 -11.65 3.60
N ILE A 187 -7.66 -11.01 4.22
CA ILE A 187 -8.78 -10.43 3.49
C ILE A 187 -8.29 -9.35 2.52
N MET A 188 -7.48 -8.40 3.00
CA MET A 188 -6.96 -7.33 2.15
C MET A 188 -5.98 -7.85 1.11
N GLY A 189 -5.22 -8.90 1.42
CA GLY A 189 -4.38 -9.62 0.46
C GLY A 189 -5.19 -10.27 -0.66
N VAL A 190 -6.31 -10.91 -0.34
CA VAL A 190 -7.24 -11.48 -1.35
C VAL A 190 -7.85 -10.36 -2.20
N VAL A 191 -8.31 -9.27 -1.60
CA VAL A 191 -8.85 -8.11 -2.33
C VAL A 191 -7.81 -7.55 -3.30
N ALA A 192 -6.58 -7.30 -2.82
CA ALA A 192 -5.50 -6.82 -3.66
C ALA A 192 -5.16 -7.80 -4.79
N ALA A 193 -5.12 -9.11 -4.51
CA ALA A 193 -4.88 -10.15 -5.50
C ALA A 193 -5.97 -10.19 -6.58
N LEU A 194 -7.26 -10.07 -6.21
CA LEU A 194 -8.37 -10.05 -7.16
C LEU A 194 -8.28 -8.83 -8.09
N ILE A 195 -8.02 -7.65 -7.52
CA ILE A 195 -7.85 -6.41 -8.28
C ILE A 195 -6.66 -6.54 -9.24
N ASN A 196 -5.53 -7.07 -8.76
CA ASN A 196 -4.33 -7.25 -9.57
C ASN A 196 -4.54 -8.27 -10.69
N ASN A 197 -5.13 -9.42 -10.40
CA ASN A 197 -5.43 -10.43 -11.43
C ASN A 197 -6.36 -9.88 -12.52
N ALA A 198 -7.35 -9.07 -12.16
CA ALA A 198 -8.20 -8.41 -13.15
C ALA A 198 -7.42 -7.45 -14.07
N ALA A 199 -6.38 -6.80 -13.56
CA ALA A 199 -5.51 -5.91 -14.34
C ALA A 199 -4.52 -6.69 -15.23
N THR A 200 -3.99 -7.81 -14.75
CA THR A 200 -3.03 -8.65 -15.49
C THR A 200 -3.72 -9.44 -16.61
N PHE A 201 -5.02 -9.70 -16.51
CA PHE A 201 -5.76 -10.50 -17.49
C PHE A 201 -5.62 -10.01 -18.95
N PRO A 202 -5.73 -8.70 -19.30
CA PRO A 202 -5.51 -8.20 -20.64
C PRO A 202 -4.09 -8.46 -21.19
N LEU A 203 -3.06 -8.39 -20.32
CA LEU A 203 -1.69 -8.73 -20.71
C LEU A 203 -1.56 -10.20 -21.10
N GLY A 204 -2.18 -11.09 -20.32
CA GLY A 204 -2.22 -12.52 -20.64
C GLY A 204 -2.87 -12.81 -21.98
N ILE A 205 -3.95 -12.10 -22.34
CA ILE A 205 -4.58 -12.22 -23.66
C ILE A 205 -3.62 -11.83 -24.78
N ILE A 206 -2.92 -10.71 -24.64
CA ILE A 206 -1.95 -10.25 -25.66
C ILE A 206 -0.84 -11.29 -25.83
N THR A 207 -0.28 -11.81 -24.76
CA THR A 207 0.76 -12.84 -24.83
C THR A 207 0.28 -14.10 -25.55
N ILE A 208 -0.98 -14.53 -25.31
CA ILE A 208 -1.59 -15.65 -26.04
C ILE A 208 -1.76 -15.31 -27.51
N VAL A 209 -2.28 -14.13 -27.84
CA VAL A 209 -2.45 -13.71 -29.23
C VAL A 209 -1.11 -13.70 -29.98
N GLU A 210 -0.06 -13.17 -29.37
CA GLU A 210 1.28 -13.16 -29.95
C GLU A 210 1.86 -14.58 -30.16
N SER A 211 1.60 -15.48 -29.24
CA SER A 211 2.05 -16.87 -29.39
C SER A 211 1.31 -17.64 -30.48
N LEU A 212 0.09 -17.21 -30.84
CA LEU A 212 -0.70 -17.79 -31.91
C LEU A 212 -0.46 -17.17 -33.28
N LEU A 213 -0.01 -15.91 -33.29
CA LEU A 213 0.43 -15.25 -34.52
C LEU A 213 1.85 -15.73 -34.82
N GLU A 214 1.98 -16.65 -35.81
CA GLU A 214 3.31 -17.03 -36.32
C GLU A 214 4.14 -15.78 -36.60
N GLN A 215 5.46 -15.86 -36.35
CA GLN A 215 6.39 -14.73 -36.36
C GLN A 215 6.07 -13.68 -37.45
N PRO A 216 5.99 -12.40 -37.11
CA PRO A 216 5.65 -11.35 -38.05
C PRO A 216 6.64 -11.38 -39.24
N THR A 217 6.12 -11.56 -40.44
CA THR A 217 6.88 -11.38 -41.67
C THR A 217 7.39 -9.92 -41.74
N ALA A 218 8.48 -9.67 -42.46
CA ALA A 218 9.14 -8.36 -42.56
C ALA A 218 8.23 -7.16 -42.86
N ASP A 219 7.01 -7.41 -43.40
CA ASP A 219 6.00 -6.39 -43.73
C ASP A 219 5.17 -5.90 -42.54
N SER A 220 5.44 -6.38 -41.31
CA SER A 220 4.59 -6.15 -40.11
C SER A 220 5.19 -5.21 -39.06
N VAL A 221 6.17 -4.38 -39.38
CA VAL A 221 6.82 -3.43 -38.44
C VAL A 221 5.79 -2.56 -37.73
N LEU A 222 4.75 -2.10 -38.43
CA LEU A 222 3.67 -1.31 -37.83
C LEU A 222 2.88 -2.13 -36.81
N TRP A 223 2.63 -3.41 -37.10
CA TRP A 223 1.87 -4.29 -36.20
C TRP A 223 2.66 -4.59 -34.92
N THR A 224 3.94 -4.88 -35.03
CA THR A 224 4.84 -5.09 -33.89
C THR A 224 4.88 -3.84 -33.00
N PHE A 225 5.04 -2.66 -33.62
CA PHE A 225 5.03 -1.40 -32.87
C PHE A 225 3.71 -1.16 -32.11
N ILE A 226 2.57 -1.46 -32.73
CA ILE A 226 1.25 -1.33 -32.07
C ILE A 226 1.14 -2.28 -30.88
N LEU A 227 1.57 -3.53 -31.02
CA LEU A 227 1.54 -4.52 -29.93
C LEU A 227 2.45 -4.10 -28.78
N ASP A 228 3.66 -3.64 -29.06
CA ASP A 228 4.59 -3.16 -28.04
C ASP A 228 4.03 -1.94 -27.30
N LEU A 229 3.40 -1.02 -28.00
CA LEU A 229 2.76 0.15 -27.39
C LEU A 229 1.60 -0.27 -26.47
N VAL A 230 0.74 -1.18 -26.94
CA VAL A 230 -0.39 -1.69 -26.15
C VAL A 230 0.12 -2.44 -24.91
N ARG A 231 1.13 -3.29 -25.08
CA ARG A 231 1.79 -3.99 -23.96
C ARG A 231 2.33 -3.01 -22.94
N TYR A 232 3.05 -1.99 -23.38
CA TYR A 232 3.57 -0.95 -22.50
C TYR A 232 2.45 -0.25 -21.71
N VAL A 233 1.37 0.17 -22.37
CA VAL A 233 0.24 0.82 -21.70
C VAL A 233 -0.41 -0.10 -20.67
N LEU A 234 -0.54 -1.38 -20.98
CA LEU A 234 -1.08 -2.36 -20.01
C LEU A 234 -0.14 -2.62 -18.83
N CYS A 235 1.18 -2.68 -19.06
CA CYS A 235 2.16 -2.78 -17.97
C CYS A 235 2.09 -1.55 -17.04
N VAL A 236 1.92 -0.35 -17.59
CA VAL A 236 1.72 0.87 -16.79
C VAL A 236 0.44 0.79 -15.97
N ALA A 237 -0.65 0.35 -16.58
CA ALA A 237 -1.94 0.19 -15.90
C ALA A 237 -1.86 -0.86 -14.77
N GLU A 238 -1.21 -1.99 -15.02
CA GLU A 238 -0.97 -3.03 -14.02
C GLU A 238 -0.17 -2.49 -12.84
N CYS A 239 0.96 -1.82 -13.08
CA CYS A 239 1.77 -1.22 -12.03
C CYS A 239 0.97 -0.21 -11.20
N PHE A 240 0.14 0.62 -11.84
CA PHE A 240 -0.71 1.57 -11.15
C PHE A 240 -1.73 0.86 -10.25
N ILE A 241 -2.35 -0.20 -10.74
CA ILE A 241 -3.35 -0.99 -10.00
C ILE A 241 -2.71 -1.73 -8.83
N ILE A 242 -1.48 -2.22 -8.97
CA ILE A 242 -0.72 -2.79 -7.84
C ILE A 242 -0.58 -1.75 -6.71
N PHE A 243 -0.21 -0.51 -7.04
CA PHE A 243 -0.12 0.54 -6.03
C PHE A 243 -1.47 0.89 -5.41
N VAL A 244 -2.58 0.83 -6.16
CA VAL A 244 -3.94 0.98 -5.60
C VAL A 244 -4.22 -0.11 -4.57
N GLY A 245 -3.90 -1.38 -4.88
CA GLY A 245 -4.04 -2.51 -3.96
C GLY A 245 -3.23 -2.32 -2.67
N ILE A 246 -1.98 -1.87 -2.80
CA ILE A 246 -1.11 -1.54 -1.66
C ILE A 246 -1.72 -0.38 -0.85
N GLY A 247 -2.28 0.63 -1.49
CA GLY A 247 -2.95 1.75 -0.83
C GLY A 247 -4.13 1.31 0.03
N LEU A 248 -4.98 0.42 -0.48
CA LEU A 248 -6.09 -0.18 0.28
C LEU A 248 -5.58 -0.96 1.50
N PHE A 249 -4.52 -1.75 1.32
CA PHE A 249 -3.89 -2.47 2.41
C PHE A 249 -3.34 -1.52 3.50
N VAL A 250 -2.66 -0.46 3.10
CA VAL A 250 -2.13 0.56 4.03
C VAL A 250 -3.25 1.24 4.81
N LEU A 251 -4.35 1.60 4.16
CA LEU A 251 -5.52 2.17 4.84
C LEU A 251 -6.07 1.19 5.89
N ALA A 252 -6.19 -0.10 5.54
CA ALA A 252 -6.67 -1.12 6.45
C ALA A 252 -5.75 -1.26 7.69
N MET A 253 -4.43 -1.28 7.49
CA MET A 253 -3.46 -1.33 8.57
C MET A 253 -3.51 -0.08 9.44
N THR A 254 -3.75 1.09 8.85
CA THR A 254 -3.87 2.37 9.56
C THR A 254 -5.12 2.40 10.46
N TYR A 255 -6.28 1.97 9.95
CA TYR A 255 -7.49 1.87 10.76
C TYR A 255 -7.43 0.76 11.81
N HIS A 256 -6.77 -0.36 11.50
CA HIS A 256 -6.52 -1.40 12.49
C HIS A 256 -5.64 -0.91 13.63
N TYR A 257 -4.56 -0.18 13.31
CA TYR A 257 -3.73 0.47 14.31
C TYR A 257 -4.56 1.38 15.21
N GLY A 258 -5.40 2.28 14.64
CA GLY A 258 -6.25 3.17 15.41
C GLY A 258 -7.19 2.43 16.38
N SER A 259 -7.79 1.33 15.92
CA SER A 259 -8.67 0.48 16.74
C SER A 259 -7.91 -0.19 17.89
N VAL A 260 -6.72 -0.74 17.63
CA VAL A 260 -5.91 -1.42 18.67
C VAL A 260 -5.34 -0.42 19.65
N ALA A 261 -4.86 0.73 19.21
CA ALA A 261 -4.34 1.80 20.05
C ALA A 261 -5.42 2.33 21.00
N THR A 262 -6.66 2.48 20.54
CA THR A 262 -7.79 2.86 21.39
C THR A 262 -8.08 1.83 22.48
N GLU A 263 -7.96 0.55 22.16
CA GLU A 263 -8.25 -0.52 23.13
C GLU A 263 -7.13 -0.72 24.17
N VAL A 264 -5.88 -0.43 23.76
CA VAL A 264 -4.69 -0.71 24.59
C VAL A 264 -4.30 0.48 25.45
N ASP A 265 -4.41 1.69 24.93
CA ASP A 265 -3.89 2.92 25.54
C ASP A 265 -5.00 3.87 25.98
N ASP A 266 -6.29 3.49 25.80
CA ASP A 266 -7.46 4.32 26.10
C ASP A 266 -7.41 5.74 25.47
N ILE A 267 -6.69 5.89 24.33
CA ILE A 267 -6.50 7.20 23.64
C ILE A 267 -7.84 7.87 23.31
N GLY A 268 -8.89 7.08 23.06
CA GLY A 268 -10.25 7.60 22.81
C GLY A 268 -10.92 8.23 24.03
N LEU A 269 -10.64 7.75 25.22
CA LEU A 269 -11.21 8.25 26.48
C LEU A 269 -10.71 9.66 26.82
N GLU A 270 -9.46 9.96 26.56
CA GLU A 270 -8.87 11.27 26.85
C GLU A 270 -9.49 12.36 25.94
N ASN A 271 -9.76 12.03 24.68
CA ASN A 271 -10.47 12.91 23.75
C ASN A 271 -11.94 13.09 24.14
N ASP A 272 -12.62 12.05 24.60
CA ASP A 272 -14.01 12.14 25.06
C ASP A 272 -14.13 12.97 26.34
N ILE A 273 -13.19 12.85 27.28
CA ILE A 273 -13.14 13.66 28.50
C ILE A 273 -12.92 15.15 28.18
N ASN A 274 -12.02 15.46 27.24
CA ASN A 274 -11.77 16.83 26.81
C ASN A 274 -13.00 17.43 26.10
N ASN A 275 -13.70 16.67 25.27
CA ASN A 275 -14.95 17.10 24.63
C ASN A 275 -16.09 17.32 25.64
N PHE A 276 -16.14 16.59 26.76
CA PHE A 276 -17.09 16.85 27.85
C PHE A 276 -16.77 18.11 28.64
N ALA A 277 -15.50 18.51 28.71
CA ALA A 277 -15.12 19.79 29.36
C ALA A 277 -15.57 21.01 28.54
N ASP A 278 -15.63 20.91 27.21
CA ASP A 278 -16.05 21.97 26.31
C ASP A 278 -17.59 22.14 26.21
N LEU A 279 -18.37 21.21 26.79
CA LEU A 279 -19.84 21.25 26.81
C LEU A 279 -20.42 22.03 28.04
N LYS A 280 -19.57 22.61 28.87
CA LYS A 280 -19.94 23.51 29.99
C LYS A 280 -19.72 24.96 29.60
#